data_81039688e848698737ebf8c04b4d45ab
#
_entry.id   81039688e848698737ebf8c04b4d45ab
#
_cell.length_a   1.000
_cell.length_b   1.000
_cell.length_c   1.000
_cell.angle_alpha   90.00
_cell.angle_beta   90.00
_cell.angle_gamma   90.00
#
_symmetry.space_group_name_H-M   'P 1'
#
loop_
_entity.id
_entity.type
_entity.pdbx_description
1 polymer ?
#
loop_
_entity_poly.entity_id
_entity_poly.type
_entity_poly.pdbx_seq_one_letter_code
_entity_poly.pdbx_strand_id
1 'polypeptide(L)'
;MRKIVVSVRNGLLSEAIIRALNNCGEFQTYPVSPETRTSIPDQCKAICADILLMEVSYTPGTTVETRMDDIMQLCAEAPGCRIALLCDDRSAPEIAYRITQLKKDRLIDGFFYTSVSESYLLSALASL
;
A
#
# COMPACT_ATOMS: atom_id res chain seq x y z
N MET A 1 -2.29 -8.13 16.89
CA MET A 1 -1.52 -7.97 15.63
C MET A 1 -2.04 -6.77 14.85
N ARG A 2 -1.14 -6.07 14.21
CA ARG A 2 -1.52 -4.95 13.34
C ARG A 2 -2.18 -5.50 12.07
N LYS A 3 -3.22 -4.83 11.63
CA LYS A 3 -3.96 -5.23 10.42
C LYS A 3 -3.46 -4.44 9.23
N ILE A 4 -3.07 -5.16 8.17
CA ILE A 4 -2.55 -4.56 6.95
C ILE A 4 -3.38 -5.01 5.75
N VAL A 5 -3.90 -4.03 5.00
CA VAL A 5 -4.58 -4.27 3.73
C VAL A 5 -3.53 -4.19 2.62
N VAL A 6 -3.48 -5.19 1.77
CA VAL A 6 -2.50 -5.28 0.67
C VAL A 6 -3.24 -5.21 -0.66
N SER A 7 -3.01 -4.13 -1.40
CA SER A 7 -3.59 -3.91 -2.73
C SER A 7 -2.48 -3.90 -3.77
N VAL A 8 -2.03 -5.08 -4.15
CA VAL A 8 -0.97 -5.27 -5.15
C VAL A 8 -1.53 -6.13 -6.27
N ARG A 9 -1.55 -5.57 -7.48
CA ARG A 9 -2.17 -6.21 -8.64
C ARG A 9 -1.32 -7.33 -9.24
N ASN A 10 0.00 -7.22 -9.16
CA ASN A 10 0.90 -8.27 -9.62
C ASN A 10 0.77 -9.48 -8.69
N GLY A 11 0.23 -10.59 -9.21
CA GLY A 11 -0.10 -11.77 -8.40
C GLY A 11 1.09 -12.38 -7.69
N LEU A 12 2.22 -12.54 -8.40
CA LEU A 12 3.42 -13.11 -7.79
C LEU A 12 3.97 -12.22 -6.68
N LEU A 13 3.99 -10.93 -6.91
CA LEU A 13 4.46 -9.95 -5.93
C LEU A 13 3.53 -9.91 -4.72
N SER A 14 2.23 -9.90 -4.96
CA SER A 14 1.23 -9.91 -3.90
C SER A 14 1.38 -11.16 -3.01
N GLU A 15 1.51 -12.34 -3.61
CA GLU A 15 1.68 -13.58 -2.88
C GLU A 15 2.97 -13.58 -2.06
N ALA A 16 4.05 -13.07 -2.62
CA ALA A 16 5.34 -13.00 -1.91
C ALA A 16 5.25 -12.07 -0.70
N ILE A 17 4.62 -10.92 -0.86
CA ILE A 17 4.44 -9.95 0.23
C ILE A 17 3.56 -10.54 1.32
N ILE A 18 2.44 -11.14 0.97
CA ILE A 18 1.51 -11.72 1.93
C ILE A 18 2.18 -12.85 2.71
N ARG A 19 2.94 -13.72 2.02
CA ARG A 19 3.68 -14.80 2.67
C ARG A 19 4.70 -14.24 3.66
N ALA A 20 5.45 -13.22 3.27
CA ALA A 20 6.44 -12.60 4.13
C ALA A 20 5.80 -11.99 5.38
N LEU A 21 4.69 -11.28 5.21
CA LEU A 21 3.95 -10.66 6.31
C LEU A 21 3.38 -11.72 7.26
N ASN A 22 2.81 -12.79 6.72
CA ASN A 22 2.26 -13.87 7.53
C ASN A 22 3.35 -14.59 8.32
N ASN A 23 4.52 -14.80 7.70
CA ASN A 23 5.62 -15.52 8.34
C ASN A 23 6.29 -14.72 9.46
N CYS A 24 6.26 -13.40 9.42
CA CYS A 24 6.88 -12.61 10.49
C CYS A 24 6.06 -12.57 11.78
N GLY A 25 4.78 -12.92 11.73
CA GLY A 25 3.94 -13.03 12.92
C GLY A 25 3.50 -11.71 13.55
N GLU A 26 3.81 -10.57 12.95
CA GLU A 26 3.48 -9.25 13.49
C GLU A 26 2.25 -8.64 12.84
N PHE A 27 1.79 -9.21 11.71
CA PHE A 27 0.70 -8.63 10.92
C PHE A 27 -0.40 -9.64 10.66
N GLN A 28 -1.61 -9.13 10.61
CA GLN A 28 -2.77 -9.85 10.09
C GLN A 28 -3.07 -9.25 8.72
N THR A 29 -2.94 -10.05 7.65
CA THR A 29 -3.02 -9.59 6.28
C THR A 29 -4.42 -9.72 5.70
N TYR A 30 -4.83 -8.71 4.92
CA TYR A 30 -6.10 -8.68 4.22
C TYR A 30 -5.84 -8.31 2.75
N PRO A 31 -5.64 -9.30 1.87
CA PRO A 31 -5.41 -9.00 0.46
C PRO A 31 -6.69 -8.49 -0.20
N VAL A 32 -6.53 -7.50 -1.08
CA VAL A 32 -7.64 -6.99 -1.87
C VAL A 32 -7.82 -7.88 -3.10
N SER A 33 -9.00 -8.48 -3.22
CA SER A 33 -9.35 -9.27 -4.39
C SER A 33 -9.78 -8.35 -5.54
N PRO A 34 -9.33 -8.62 -6.79
CA PRO A 34 -9.82 -7.85 -7.94
C PRO A 34 -11.33 -7.99 -8.17
N GLU A 35 -11.95 -9.00 -7.59
CA GLU A 35 -13.39 -9.23 -7.69
C GLU A 35 -14.19 -8.47 -6.63
N THR A 36 -13.52 -7.89 -5.64
CA THR A 36 -14.18 -7.16 -4.57
C THR A 36 -14.75 -5.86 -5.08
N ARG A 37 -16.03 -5.63 -4.84
CA ARG A 37 -16.73 -4.41 -5.27
C ARG A 37 -16.62 -3.27 -4.26
N THR A 38 -16.23 -3.59 -3.04
CA THR A 38 -16.04 -2.60 -1.98
C THR A 38 -14.78 -1.79 -2.25
N SER A 39 -14.85 -0.46 -2.11
CA SER A 39 -13.69 0.40 -2.30
C SER A 39 -12.61 0.09 -1.27
N ILE A 40 -11.35 0.39 -1.62
CA ILE A 40 -10.22 0.18 -0.71
C ILE A 40 -10.39 0.97 0.60
N PRO A 41 -10.76 2.27 0.59
CA PRO A 41 -11.01 2.98 1.83
C PRO A 41 -12.10 2.35 2.69
N ASP A 42 -13.19 1.87 2.09
CA ASP A 42 -14.26 1.21 2.82
C ASP A 42 -13.80 -0.11 3.45
N GLN A 43 -12.97 -0.87 2.76
CA GLN A 43 -12.38 -2.08 3.31
C GLN A 43 -11.49 -1.77 4.51
N CYS A 44 -10.65 -0.74 4.41
CA CYS A 44 -9.79 -0.33 5.51
C CYS A 44 -10.61 0.11 6.73
N LYS A 45 -11.69 0.83 6.53
CA LYS A 45 -12.56 1.27 7.61
C LYS A 45 -13.28 0.09 8.26
N ALA A 46 -13.76 -0.84 7.46
CA ALA A 46 -14.53 -1.99 7.96
C ALA A 46 -13.73 -2.87 8.93
N ILE A 47 -12.43 -3.03 8.68
CA ILE A 47 -11.58 -3.86 9.54
C ILE A 47 -10.72 -3.04 10.51
N CYS A 48 -10.83 -1.73 10.47
CA CYS A 48 -9.98 -0.81 11.25
C CYS A 48 -8.50 -1.07 10.96
N ALA A 49 -8.13 -1.06 9.68
CA ALA A 49 -6.78 -1.34 9.24
C ALA A 49 -5.77 -0.34 9.83
N ASP A 50 -4.63 -0.86 10.24
CA ASP A 50 -3.52 -0.04 10.74
C ASP A 50 -2.65 0.48 9.62
N ILE A 51 -2.51 -0.31 8.56
CA ILE A 51 -1.66 0.01 7.40
C ILE A 51 -2.38 -0.37 6.12
N LEU A 52 -2.23 0.47 5.08
CA LEU A 52 -2.62 0.15 3.72
C LEU A 52 -1.37 0.18 2.85
N LEU A 53 -1.05 -0.94 2.22
CA LEU A 53 0.04 -1.05 1.26
C LEU A 53 -0.56 -1.16 -0.14
N MET A 54 -0.28 -0.19 -1.01
CA MET A 54 -0.82 -0.12 -2.37
C MET A 54 0.27 -0.07 -3.41
N GLU A 55 0.07 -0.78 -4.51
CA GLU A 55 0.90 -0.68 -5.70
C GLU A 55 0.50 0.54 -6.52
N VAL A 56 1.50 1.24 -7.09
CA VAL A 56 1.31 2.32 -8.05
C VAL A 56 2.03 1.96 -9.34
N SER A 57 1.35 2.09 -10.47
CA SER A 57 1.92 1.78 -11.79
C SER A 57 1.20 2.56 -12.89
N TYR A 58 1.54 2.29 -14.14
CA TYR A 58 0.82 2.86 -15.28
C TYR A 58 -0.45 2.09 -15.65
N THR A 59 -0.67 0.92 -15.05
CA THR A 59 -1.84 0.09 -15.34
C THR A 59 -3.12 0.78 -14.85
N PRO A 60 -4.18 0.86 -15.66
CA PRO A 60 -5.45 1.43 -15.22
C PRO A 60 -5.93 0.77 -13.91
N GLY A 61 -6.40 1.59 -12.98
CA GLY A 61 -6.81 1.15 -11.65
C GLY A 61 -5.72 1.19 -10.60
N THR A 62 -4.45 1.30 -11.01
CA THR A 62 -3.31 1.40 -10.08
C THR A 62 -2.47 2.64 -10.35
N THR A 63 -2.99 3.60 -11.13
CA THR A 63 -2.29 4.85 -11.40
C THR A 63 -2.25 5.75 -10.17
N VAL A 64 -1.33 6.71 -10.18
CA VAL A 64 -1.25 7.70 -9.09
C VAL A 64 -2.58 8.44 -8.93
N GLU A 65 -3.22 8.81 -10.04
CA GLU A 65 -4.50 9.52 -10.03
C GLU A 65 -5.59 8.70 -9.33
N THR A 66 -5.71 7.43 -9.68
CA THR A 66 -6.69 6.53 -9.06
C THR A 66 -6.39 6.34 -7.57
N ARG A 67 -5.14 6.15 -7.21
CA ARG A 67 -4.74 5.97 -5.82
C ARG A 67 -4.90 7.24 -5.00
N MET A 68 -4.77 8.42 -5.64
CA MET A 68 -4.98 9.70 -4.95
C MET A 68 -6.38 9.81 -4.35
N ASP A 69 -7.40 9.38 -5.08
CA ASP A 69 -8.77 9.40 -4.58
C ASP A 69 -8.88 8.57 -3.30
N ASP A 70 -8.30 7.37 -3.29
CA ASP A 70 -8.28 6.50 -2.12
C ASP A 70 -7.51 7.13 -0.96
N ILE A 71 -6.36 7.72 -1.24
CA ILE A 71 -5.52 8.36 -0.23
C ILE A 71 -6.25 9.53 0.43
N MET A 72 -6.85 10.39 -0.36
CA MET A 72 -7.57 11.55 0.15
C MET A 72 -8.77 11.13 1.00
N GLN A 73 -9.50 10.12 0.56
CA GLN A 73 -10.63 9.60 1.32
C GLN A 73 -10.17 9.02 2.66
N LEU A 74 -9.09 8.23 2.69
CA LEU A 74 -8.57 7.66 3.94
C LEU A 74 -8.05 8.74 4.87
N CYS A 75 -7.36 9.75 4.35
CA CYS A 75 -6.87 10.84 5.18
C CYS A 75 -8.01 11.58 5.89
N ALA A 76 -9.15 11.70 5.22
CA ALA A 76 -10.33 12.36 5.78
C ALA A 76 -11.12 11.46 6.75
N GLU A 77 -11.27 10.18 6.41
CA GLU A 77 -12.19 9.29 7.11
C GLU A 77 -11.52 8.33 8.10
N ALA A 78 -10.24 8.01 7.89
CA ALA A 78 -9.49 7.08 8.73
C ALA A 78 -8.04 7.56 8.91
N PRO A 79 -7.82 8.72 9.55
CA PRO A 79 -6.49 9.32 9.65
C PRO A 79 -5.48 8.46 10.44
N GLY A 80 -5.95 7.49 11.20
CA GLY A 80 -5.07 6.56 11.92
C GLY A 80 -4.50 5.46 11.04
N CYS A 81 -5.02 5.26 9.83
CA CYS A 81 -4.50 4.26 8.91
C CYS A 81 -3.25 4.82 8.20
N ARG A 82 -2.12 4.12 8.35
CA ARG A 82 -0.86 4.50 7.69
C ARG A 82 -0.89 4.02 6.25
N ILE A 83 -0.40 4.83 5.34
CA ILE A 83 -0.43 4.52 3.91
C ILE A 83 1.00 4.36 3.40
N ALA A 84 1.28 3.23 2.76
CA ALA A 84 2.55 2.95 2.11
C ALA A 84 2.31 2.63 0.64
N LEU A 85 3.13 3.18 -0.23
CA LEU A 85 3.05 2.94 -1.67
C LEU A 85 4.24 2.13 -2.14
N LEU A 86 3.99 1.28 -3.12
CA LEU A 86 4.99 0.40 -3.71
C LEU A 86 5.00 0.64 -5.22
N CYS A 87 6.15 0.91 -5.82
CA CYS A 87 6.25 1.07 -7.26
C CYS A 87 7.44 0.31 -7.84
N ASP A 88 7.34 -0.05 -9.13
CA ASP A 88 8.41 -0.72 -9.84
C ASP A 88 9.56 0.27 -10.06
N ASP A 89 10.80 -0.19 -9.84
CA ASP A 89 12.03 0.58 -10.11
C ASP A 89 12.11 1.06 -11.55
N ARG A 90 11.44 0.33 -12.47
CA ARG A 90 11.41 0.65 -13.89
C ARG A 90 10.33 1.64 -14.26
N SER A 91 9.51 2.05 -13.27
CA SER A 91 8.51 3.09 -13.49
C SER A 91 9.19 4.40 -13.86
N ALA A 92 8.50 5.20 -14.68
CA ALA A 92 9.06 6.47 -15.10
C ALA A 92 9.40 7.35 -13.91
N PRO A 93 10.44 8.17 -14.04
CA PRO A 93 10.82 9.12 -12.98
C PRO A 93 9.67 9.99 -12.48
N GLU A 94 8.70 10.25 -13.33
CA GLU A 94 7.52 11.05 -13.01
C GLU A 94 6.68 10.45 -11.89
N ILE A 95 6.48 9.12 -11.90
CA ILE A 95 5.72 8.44 -10.85
C ILE A 95 6.47 8.56 -9.52
N ALA A 96 7.76 8.28 -9.53
CA ALA A 96 8.59 8.39 -8.32
C ALA A 96 8.59 9.81 -7.78
N TYR A 97 8.67 10.81 -8.65
CA TYR A 97 8.65 12.21 -8.25
C TYR A 97 7.31 12.57 -7.57
N ARG A 98 6.19 12.16 -8.16
CA ARG A 98 4.85 12.43 -7.59
C ARG A 98 4.69 11.77 -6.22
N ILE A 99 5.14 10.52 -6.09
CA ILE A 99 5.08 9.80 -4.81
C ILE A 99 5.94 10.52 -3.75
N THR A 100 7.12 10.99 -4.13
CA THR A 100 7.98 11.76 -3.23
C THR A 100 7.28 13.02 -2.73
N GLN A 101 6.55 13.71 -3.61
CA GLN A 101 5.78 14.89 -3.21
C GLN A 101 4.67 14.52 -2.22
N LEU A 102 3.98 13.41 -2.45
CA LEU A 102 2.93 12.93 -1.54
C LEU A 102 3.50 12.67 -0.14
N LYS A 103 4.70 12.11 -0.06
CA LYS A 103 5.35 11.86 1.22
C LYS A 103 5.76 13.17 1.90
N LYS A 104 6.28 14.14 1.15
CA LYS A 104 6.60 15.46 1.69
C LYS A 104 5.37 16.19 2.22
N ASP A 105 4.24 16.04 1.55
CA ASP A 105 2.97 16.64 1.94
C ASP A 105 2.28 15.86 3.05
N ARG A 106 2.89 14.79 3.54
CA ARG A 106 2.40 13.93 4.62
C ARG A 106 1.07 13.24 4.30
N LEU A 107 0.79 13.04 3.02
CA LEU A 107 -0.39 12.28 2.58
C LEU A 107 -0.15 10.79 2.63
N ILE A 108 1.11 10.36 2.56
CA ILE A 108 1.51 8.97 2.73
C ILE A 108 2.63 8.88 3.76
N ASP A 109 2.79 7.69 4.34
CA ASP A 109 3.75 7.46 5.43
C ASP A 109 4.98 6.68 4.98
N GLY A 110 4.89 5.93 3.90
CA GLY A 110 6.00 5.14 3.40
C GLY A 110 5.97 4.98 1.89
N PHE A 111 7.15 4.70 1.33
CA PHE A 111 7.32 4.52 -0.10
C PHE A 111 8.44 3.50 -0.34
N PHE A 112 8.19 2.52 -1.21
CA PHE A 112 9.14 1.46 -1.50
C PHE A 112 9.20 1.18 -3.00
N TYR A 113 10.40 0.83 -3.48
CA TYR A 113 10.56 0.19 -4.79
C TYR A 113 10.39 -1.32 -4.63
N THR A 114 9.93 -1.99 -5.70
CA THR A 114 9.73 -3.44 -5.67
C THR A 114 11.03 -4.22 -5.53
N SER A 115 12.18 -3.57 -5.73
CA SER A 115 13.51 -4.18 -5.55
C SER A 115 13.98 -4.25 -4.09
N VAL A 116 13.23 -3.69 -3.14
CA VAL A 116 13.63 -3.76 -1.73
C VAL A 116 13.63 -5.22 -1.26
N SER A 117 14.51 -5.53 -0.30
CA SER A 117 14.54 -6.86 0.30
C SER A 117 13.30 -7.08 1.17
N GLU A 118 12.94 -8.34 1.35
CA GLU A 118 11.84 -8.71 2.23
C GLU A 118 12.06 -8.19 3.65
N SER A 119 13.26 -8.37 4.19
CA SER A 119 13.56 -7.92 5.55
C SER A 119 13.47 -6.41 5.72
N TYR A 120 13.90 -5.65 4.71
CA TYR A 120 13.78 -4.19 4.74
C TYR A 120 12.31 -3.77 4.73
N LEU A 121 11.52 -4.36 3.85
CA LEU A 121 10.09 -4.04 3.74
C LEU A 121 9.36 -4.32 5.07
N LEU A 122 9.61 -5.50 5.66
CA LEU A 122 8.98 -5.86 6.93
C LEU A 122 9.37 -4.92 8.06
N SER A 123 10.65 -4.57 8.17
CA SER A 123 11.12 -3.62 9.19
C SER A 123 10.52 -2.25 9.01
N ALA A 124 10.45 -1.76 7.78
CA ALA A 124 9.91 -0.45 7.48
C ALA A 124 8.40 -0.39 7.76
N LEU A 125 7.65 -1.43 7.38
CA LEU A 125 6.22 -1.49 7.68
C LEU A 125 5.95 -1.58 9.17
N ALA A 126 6.77 -2.31 9.91
CA ALA A 126 6.64 -2.41 11.36
C ALA A 126 6.89 -1.06 12.05
N SER A 127 7.64 -0.17 11.42
CA SER A 127 7.98 1.14 11.95
C SER A 127 6.92 2.22 11.69
N LEU A 128 5.95 1.93 10.85
CA LEU A 128 4.89 2.91 10.52
C LEU A 128 3.90 3.15 11.66
#